data_11ad2b4843ea87b9033f5b4443f0341e
#
_entry.id   11ad2b4843ea87b9033f5b4443f0341e
#
_cell.length_a   1.000
_cell.length_b   1.000
_cell.length_c   1.000
_cell.angle_alpha   90.00
_cell.angle_beta   90.00
_cell.angle_gamma   90.00
#
_symmetry.space_group_name_H-M   'P 1'
#
loop_
_entity.id
_entity.type
_entity.pdbx_description
1 polymer ?
#
loop_
_entity_poly.entity_id
_entity_poly.type
_entity_poly.pdbx_seq_one_letter_code
_entity_poly.pdbx_strand_id
1 'polypeptide(L)'
;YTQFEWVEAGIGSTGTTPGSFRLQHDILSKGKVDLLFVEAAVNDDTNRFSALEQVRGMEGEVRHALESNPEMDIVMLHFIYDPFIPMIARRQMPDVILNHERVANHYLIPSINLCQEIGERMQDGEFTWDDFGGTHPKPFGHKFYAAAIGHLFDEMWKGVSPAGTIEA
;
A
#
# COMPACT_ATOMS: atom_id res chain seq x y z
N TYR A 1 8.84 -18.08 -17.94
CA TYR A 1 8.13 -16.80 -17.65
C TYR A 1 6.73 -17.16 -17.18
N THR A 2 6.33 -16.64 -16.01
CA THR A 2 4.97 -16.78 -15.51
C THR A 2 4.10 -15.75 -16.23
N GLN A 3 2.98 -16.17 -16.77
CA GLN A 3 2.01 -15.27 -17.36
C GLN A 3 1.13 -14.74 -16.23
N PHE A 4 0.97 -13.43 -16.13
CA PHE A 4 0.11 -12.79 -15.14
C PHE A 4 -1.20 -12.37 -15.81
N GLU A 5 -2.31 -12.66 -15.15
CA GLU A 5 -3.57 -11.98 -15.41
C GLU A 5 -3.71 -10.82 -14.43
N TRP A 6 -4.06 -9.67 -14.94
CA TRP A 6 -4.13 -8.43 -14.16
C TRP A 6 -5.56 -7.94 -14.03
N VAL A 7 -6.01 -7.72 -12.80
CA VAL A 7 -7.31 -7.10 -12.50
C VAL A 7 -7.07 -5.77 -11.84
N GLU A 8 -7.51 -4.69 -12.47
CA GLU A 8 -7.46 -3.34 -11.93
C GLU A 8 -8.84 -2.94 -11.40
N ALA A 9 -8.89 -2.54 -10.13
CA ALA A 9 -10.11 -2.13 -9.45
C ALA A 9 -9.96 -0.82 -8.68
N GLY A 10 -8.91 -0.05 -8.96
CA GLY A 10 -8.69 1.26 -8.38
C GLY A 10 -9.77 2.24 -8.81
N ILE A 11 -10.42 2.90 -7.84
CA ILE A 11 -11.33 4.03 -8.10
C ILE A 11 -10.84 5.22 -7.31
N GLY A 12 -10.61 6.33 -8.01
CA GLY A 12 -10.18 7.58 -7.38
C GLY A 12 -11.12 8.01 -6.24
N SER A 13 -10.55 8.58 -5.20
CA SER A 13 -11.25 9.07 -4.00
C SER A 13 -11.99 7.99 -3.18
N THR A 14 -11.73 6.71 -3.40
CA THR A 14 -12.26 5.65 -2.53
C THR A 14 -11.19 5.22 -1.53
N GLY A 15 -11.56 5.15 -0.25
CA GLY A 15 -10.70 4.66 0.82
C GLY A 15 -11.00 3.21 1.18
N THR A 16 -10.49 2.77 2.32
CA THR A 16 -10.59 1.39 2.80
C THR A 16 -12.03 0.91 3.00
N THR A 17 -12.93 1.74 3.57
CA THR A 17 -14.32 1.33 3.82
C THR A 17 -15.06 1.01 2.52
N PRO A 18 -15.11 1.87 1.50
CA PRO A 18 -15.67 1.48 0.20
C PRO A 18 -14.92 0.32 -0.45
N GLY A 19 -13.58 0.27 -0.30
CA GLY A 19 -12.74 -0.81 -0.82
C GLY A 19 -13.19 -2.16 -0.31
N SER A 20 -13.38 -2.30 1.01
CA SER A 20 -13.80 -3.56 1.63
C SER A 20 -15.17 -4.05 1.13
N PHE A 21 -16.13 -3.15 0.89
CA PHE A 21 -17.44 -3.52 0.34
C PHE A 21 -17.39 -3.91 -1.14
N ARG A 22 -16.47 -3.32 -1.90
CA ARG A 22 -16.36 -3.55 -3.35
C ARG A 22 -15.50 -4.75 -3.70
N LEU A 23 -14.59 -5.16 -2.83
CA LEU A 23 -13.56 -6.16 -3.09
C LEU A 23 -14.14 -7.44 -3.69
N GLN A 24 -15.23 -7.96 -3.09
CA GLN A 24 -15.89 -9.16 -3.59
C GLN A 24 -16.40 -9.01 -5.03
N HIS A 25 -17.09 -7.90 -5.31
CA HIS A 25 -17.67 -7.68 -6.64
C HIS A 25 -16.63 -7.34 -7.70
N ASP A 26 -15.67 -6.47 -7.36
CA ASP A 26 -14.77 -5.86 -8.34
C ASP A 26 -13.53 -6.72 -8.62
N ILE A 27 -13.12 -7.56 -7.67
CA ILE A 27 -11.91 -8.38 -7.77
C ILE A 27 -12.21 -9.87 -7.58
N LEU A 28 -12.68 -10.28 -6.40
CA LEU A 28 -12.72 -11.68 -6.01
C LEU A 28 -13.69 -12.52 -6.85
N SER A 29 -14.75 -11.90 -7.38
CA SER A 29 -15.69 -12.57 -8.31
C SER A 29 -15.14 -12.79 -9.72
N LYS A 30 -13.97 -12.22 -10.07
CA LYS A 30 -13.39 -12.34 -11.42
C LYS A 30 -12.62 -13.64 -11.63
N GLY A 31 -12.25 -14.31 -10.56
CA GLY A 31 -11.49 -15.54 -10.57
C GLY A 31 -10.63 -15.72 -9.32
N LYS A 32 -9.78 -16.72 -9.32
CA LYS A 32 -8.82 -16.91 -8.25
C LYS A 32 -7.79 -15.78 -8.28
N VAL A 33 -7.64 -15.09 -7.15
CA VAL A 33 -6.60 -14.09 -6.94
C VAL A 33 -5.49 -14.72 -6.12
N ASP A 34 -4.27 -14.70 -6.64
CA ASP A 34 -3.09 -15.23 -5.96
C ASP A 34 -2.31 -14.14 -5.23
N LEU A 35 -2.36 -12.89 -5.73
CA LEU A 35 -1.69 -11.73 -5.15
C LEU A 35 -2.59 -10.50 -5.22
N LEU A 36 -2.76 -9.83 -4.08
CA LEU A 36 -3.53 -8.59 -3.94
C LEU A 36 -2.63 -7.45 -3.45
N PHE A 37 -2.56 -6.37 -4.22
CA PHE A 37 -2.00 -5.11 -3.74
C PHE A 37 -3.11 -4.20 -3.21
N VAL A 38 -2.93 -3.66 -2.00
CA VAL A 38 -3.89 -2.75 -1.36
C VAL A 38 -3.21 -1.42 -1.07
N GLU A 39 -3.83 -0.33 -1.50
CA GLU A 39 -3.44 1.04 -1.17
C GLU A 39 -4.68 1.89 -0.91
N ALA A 40 -4.71 2.62 0.20
CA ALA A 40 -5.79 3.54 0.50
C ALA A 40 -5.39 4.68 1.46
N ALA A 41 -4.12 4.79 1.87
CA ALA A 41 -3.71 5.76 2.88
C ALA A 41 -4.01 7.20 2.47
N VAL A 42 -3.74 7.55 1.22
CA VAL A 42 -4.03 8.88 0.68
C VAL A 42 -5.53 9.17 0.69
N ASN A 43 -6.34 8.21 0.29
CA ASN A 43 -7.79 8.39 0.20
C ASN A 43 -8.47 8.41 1.57
N ASP A 44 -8.03 7.59 2.50
CA ASP A 44 -8.56 7.61 3.87
C ASP A 44 -8.26 8.93 4.57
N ASP A 45 -7.07 9.48 4.35
CA ASP A 45 -6.69 10.77 4.91
C ASP A 45 -7.47 11.93 4.27
N THR A 46 -7.55 11.97 2.93
CA THR A 46 -8.29 13.02 2.21
C THR A 46 -9.79 12.97 2.49
N ASN A 47 -10.36 11.79 2.70
CA ASN A 47 -11.75 11.60 3.09
C ASN A 47 -11.99 11.83 4.59
N ARG A 48 -10.92 12.04 5.37
CA ARG A 48 -10.96 12.27 6.81
C ARG A 48 -11.62 11.13 7.59
N PHE A 49 -11.38 9.90 7.16
CA PHE A 49 -11.84 8.73 7.90
C PHE A 49 -11.19 8.72 9.29
N SER A 50 -11.99 8.40 10.30
CA SER A 50 -11.46 8.24 11.65
C SER A 50 -10.49 7.06 11.73
N ALA A 51 -9.60 7.05 12.72
CA ALA A 51 -8.66 5.95 12.94
C ALA A 51 -9.38 4.59 13.04
N LEU A 52 -10.58 4.56 13.61
CA LEU A 52 -11.37 3.35 13.69
C LEU A 52 -11.88 2.89 12.31
N GLU A 53 -12.34 3.81 11.48
CA GLU A 53 -12.79 3.50 10.11
C GLU A 53 -11.62 3.01 9.25
N GLN A 54 -10.46 3.65 9.33
CA GLN A 54 -9.24 3.25 8.62
C GLN A 54 -8.82 1.82 8.97
N VAL A 55 -8.75 1.50 10.28
CA VAL A 55 -8.38 0.14 10.73
C VAL A 55 -9.45 -0.87 10.32
N ARG A 56 -10.74 -0.59 10.54
CA ARG A 56 -11.82 -1.53 10.20
C ARG A 56 -11.98 -1.75 8.71
N GLY A 57 -11.81 -0.69 7.91
CA GLY A 57 -11.88 -0.79 6.46
C GLY A 57 -10.74 -1.64 5.91
N MET A 58 -9.50 -1.35 6.32
CA MET A 58 -8.33 -2.12 5.90
C MET A 58 -8.41 -3.59 6.38
N GLU A 59 -8.81 -3.82 7.63
CA GLU A 59 -9.04 -5.18 8.13
C GLU A 59 -10.14 -5.90 7.33
N GLY A 60 -11.19 -5.18 6.94
CA GLY A 60 -12.26 -5.72 6.10
C GLY A 60 -11.76 -6.21 4.75
N GLU A 61 -10.89 -5.44 4.08
CA GLU A 61 -10.26 -5.86 2.83
C GLU A 61 -9.42 -7.13 3.01
N VAL A 62 -8.56 -7.15 4.03
CA VAL A 62 -7.70 -8.32 4.33
C VAL A 62 -8.55 -9.56 4.62
N ARG A 63 -9.56 -9.44 5.46
CA ARG A 63 -10.40 -10.59 5.83
C ARG A 63 -11.18 -11.14 4.66
N HIS A 64 -11.81 -10.29 3.85
CA HIS A 64 -12.52 -10.75 2.64
C HIS A 64 -11.57 -11.43 1.65
N ALA A 65 -10.34 -10.91 1.50
CA ALA A 65 -9.34 -11.52 0.65
C ALA A 65 -8.97 -12.93 1.15
N LEU A 66 -8.61 -13.07 2.43
CA LEU A 66 -8.24 -14.35 3.03
C LEU A 66 -9.40 -15.35 3.16
N GLU A 67 -10.63 -14.86 3.35
CA GLU A 67 -11.84 -15.71 3.30
C GLU A 67 -12.08 -16.28 1.89
N SER A 68 -11.75 -15.50 0.85
CA SER A 68 -11.87 -15.95 -0.54
C SER A 68 -10.76 -16.94 -0.94
N ASN A 69 -9.54 -16.66 -0.53
CA ASN A 69 -8.38 -17.52 -0.76
C ASN A 69 -7.40 -17.40 0.42
N PRO A 70 -7.38 -18.40 1.35
CA PRO A 70 -6.47 -18.37 2.50
C PRO A 70 -4.97 -18.41 2.13
N GLU A 71 -4.63 -18.75 0.89
CA GLU A 71 -3.27 -18.78 0.38
C GLU A 71 -2.94 -17.52 -0.46
N MET A 72 -3.80 -16.50 -0.43
CA MET A 72 -3.56 -15.25 -1.15
C MET A 72 -2.42 -14.48 -0.51
N ASP A 73 -1.44 -14.11 -1.30
CA ASP A 73 -0.46 -13.12 -0.88
C ASP A 73 -1.08 -11.73 -0.93
N ILE A 74 -0.90 -10.95 0.14
CA ILE A 74 -1.37 -9.56 0.22
C ILE A 74 -0.17 -8.67 0.46
N VAL A 75 -0.09 -7.55 -0.25
CA VAL A 75 0.94 -6.51 -0.05
C VAL A 75 0.26 -5.17 0.14
N MET A 76 0.53 -4.52 1.27
CA MET A 76 0.08 -3.14 1.49
C MET A 76 1.08 -2.15 0.93
N LEU A 77 0.58 -1.12 0.25
CA LEU A 77 1.36 -0.01 -0.25
C LEU A 77 0.92 1.27 0.47
N HIS A 78 1.86 2.16 0.76
CA HIS A 78 1.55 3.46 1.34
C HIS A 78 2.13 4.56 0.46
N PHE A 79 1.29 5.18 -0.37
CA PHE A 79 1.71 6.24 -1.28
C PHE A 79 1.89 7.57 -0.55
N ILE A 80 2.66 8.45 -1.18
CA ILE A 80 2.89 9.81 -0.72
C ILE A 80 1.96 10.80 -1.44
N TYR A 81 1.55 11.85 -0.74
CA TYR A 81 0.91 13.04 -1.32
C TYR A 81 1.32 14.30 -0.56
N ASP A 82 1.00 15.49 -1.11
CA ASP A 82 1.51 16.77 -0.61
C ASP A 82 1.50 16.95 0.93
N PRO A 83 0.39 16.70 1.65
CA PRO A 83 0.35 16.88 3.10
C PRO A 83 1.28 15.97 3.90
N PHE A 84 1.70 14.84 3.35
CA PHE A 84 2.62 13.92 4.03
C PHE A 84 4.08 14.38 3.95
N ILE A 85 4.45 15.14 2.91
CA ILE A 85 5.83 15.59 2.69
C ILE A 85 6.42 16.31 3.92
N PRO A 86 5.76 17.35 4.49
CA PRO A 86 6.29 18.02 5.67
C PRO A 86 6.30 17.15 6.93
N MET A 87 5.49 16.09 7.00
CA MET A 87 5.52 15.13 8.11
C MET A 87 6.78 14.27 8.02
N ILE A 88 7.06 13.70 6.86
CA ILE A 88 8.28 12.90 6.63
C ILE A 88 9.53 13.76 6.88
N ALA A 89 9.54 15.02 6.45
CA ALA A 89 10.64 15.94 6.72
C ALA A 89 10.91 16.16 8.21
N ARG A 90 9.91 15.99 9.07
CA ARG A 90 10.02 16.04 10.53
C ARG A 90 10.22 14.66 11.17
N ARG A 91 10.42 13.62 10.37
CA ARG A 91 10.47 12.21 10.81
C ARG A 91 9.19 11.76 11.53
N GLN A 92 8.06 12.24 11.07
CA GLN A 92 6.74 11.88 11.56
C GLN A 92 6.02 11.06 10.51
N MET A 93 5.55 9.89 10.89
CA MET A 93 4.72 9.05 10.02
C MET A 93 3.27 9.54 10.09
N PRO A 94 2.56 9.67 8.94
CA PRO A 94 1.13 9.95 8.95
C PRO A 94 0.33 8.90 9.74
N ASP A 95 -0.61 9.36 10.56
CA ASP A 95 -1.41 8.48 11.44
C ASP A 95 -2.18 7.42 10.65
N VAL A 96 -2.65 7.76 9.46
CA VAL A 96 -3.35 6.82 8.58
C VAL A 96 -2.46 5.63 8.19
N ILE A 97 -1.19 5.89 7.88
CA ILE A 97 -0.22 4.83 7.58
C ILE A 97 -0.01 3.97 8.83
N LEU A 98 0.18 4.58 10.00
CA LEU A 98 0.32 3.84 11.25
C LEU A 98 -0.92 2.98 11.56
N ASN A 99 -2.12 3.44 11.23
CA ASN A 99 -3.35 2.67 11.41
C ASN A 99 -3.42 1.47 10.46
N HIS A 100 -3.02 1.62 9.20
CA HIS A 100 -2.96 0.51 8.24
C HIS A 100 -1.86 -0.49 8.62
N GLU A 101 -0.69 -0.02 9.07
CA GLU A 101 0.40 -0.86 9.57
C GLU A 101 -0.02 -1.73 10.77
N ARG A 102 -0.95 -1.26 11.63
CA ARG A 102 -1.50 -2.10 12.70
C ARG A 102 -2.21 -3.34 12.15
N VAL A 103 -2.89 -3.20 11.02
CA VAL A 103 -3.55 -4.34 10.35
C VAL A 103 -2.49 -5.22 9.68
N ALA A 104 -1.54 -4.63 8.96
CA ALA A 104 -0.45 -5.36 8.31
C ALA A 104 0.31 -6.23 9.35
N ASN A 105 0.71 -5.63 10.47
CA ASN A 105 1.40 -6.33 11.55
C ASN A 105 0.55 -7.44 12.19
N HIS A 106 -0.76 -7.22 12.38
CA HIS A 106 -1.65 -8.21 12.97
C HIS A 106 -1.79 -9.47 12.09
N TYR A 107 -1.88 -9.28 10.79
CA TYR A 107 -2.04 -10.37 9.82
C TYR A 107 -0.72 -10.85 9.21
N LEU A 108 0.43 -10.29 9.64
CA LEU A 108 1.77 -10.57 9.11
C LEU A 108 1.87 -10.35 7.59
N ILE A 109 1.22 -9.29 7.12
CA ILE A 109 1.19 -8.89 5.73
C ILE A 109 2.37 -7.96 5.46
N PRO A 110 3.20 -8.22 4.43
CA PRO A 110 4.25 -7.30 4.03
C PRO A 110 3.68 -5.97 3.56
N SER A 111 4.36 -4.89 3.93
CA SER A 111 4.03 -3.53 3.48
C SER A 111 5.24 -2.85 2.85
N ILE A 112 4.98 -1.92 1.93
CA ILE A 112 5.99 -1.07 1.31
C ILE A 112 5.64 0.38 1.63
N ASN A 113 6.44 1.03 2.45
CA ASN A 113 6.25 2.42 2.82
C ASN A 113 6.88 3.37 1.77
N LEU A 114 6.21 3.48 0.64
CA LEU A 114 6.61 4.37 -0.45
C LEU A 114 6.52 5.86 -0.06
N CYS A 115 5.68 6.18 0.91
CA CYS A 115 5.58 7.53 1.46
C CYS A 115 6.91 7.96 2.11
N GLN A 116 7.47 7.11 2.94
CA GLN A 116 8.76 7.37 3.58
C GLN A 116 9.89 7.41 2.56
N GLU A 117 9.99 6.39 1.72
CA GLU A 117 11.06 6.26 0.71
C GLU A 117 11.14 7.49 -0.20
N ILE A 118 10.01 7.91 -0.77
CA ILE A 118 9.96 9.06 -1.67
C ILE A 118 10.22 10.37 -0.91
N GLY A 119 9.65 10.51 0.29
CA GLY A 119 9.87 11.69 1.12
C GLY A 119 11.32 11.88 1.52
N GLU A 120 12.03 10.81 1.89
CA GLU A 120 13.45 10.83 2.26
C GLU A 120 14.33 11.18 1.04
N ARG A 121 14.10 10.58 -0.13
CA ARG A 121 14.83 10.91 -1.36
C ARG A 121 14.67 12.38 -1.78
N MET A 122 13.47 12.94 -1.61
CA MET A 122 13.27 14.38 -1.85
C MET A 122 14.06 15.23 -0.86
N GLN A 123 14.14 14.84 0.42
CA GLN A 123 14.96 15.55 1.42
C GLN A 123 16.46 15.47 1.09
N ASP A 124 16.91 14.36 0.55
CA ASP A 124 18.30 14.16 0.10
C ASP A 124 18.60 14.91 -1.20
N GLY A 125 17.59 15.54 -1.80
CA GLY A 125 17.74 16.37 -3.01
C GLY A 125 17.87 15.57 -4.30
N GLU A 126 17.49 14.28 -4.31
CA GLU A 126 17.57 13.46 -5.51
C GLU A 126 16.63 13.98 -6.62
N PHE A 127 15.45 14.47 -6.25
CA PHE A 127 14.43 15.03 -7.13
C PHE A 127 13.43 15.89 -6.35
N THR A 128 12.68 16.71 -7.07
CA THR A 128 11.60 17.53 -6.50
C THR A 128 10.25 16.82 -6.62
N TRP A 129 9.24 17.34 -5.89
CA TRP A 129 7.87 16.88 -6.02
C TRP A 129 7.31 17.04 -7.44
N ASP A 130 7.70 18.11 -8.13
CA ASP A 130 7.31 18.36 -9.53
C ASP A 130 7.97 17.36 -10.49
N ASP A 131 9.21 16.98 -10.25
CA ASP A 131 9.91 15.93 -11.02
C ASP A 131 9.22 14.58 -10.83
N PHE A 132 8.86 14.25 -9.60
CA PHE A 132 8.13 13.03 -9.25
C PHE A 132 6.77 12.98 -9.94
N GLY A 133 6.08 14.10 -10.06
CA GLY A 133 4.82 14.26 -10.79
C GLY A 133 3.60 14.44 -9.92
N GLY A 134 3.79 14.65 -8.62
CA GLY A 134 2.70 14.91 -7.69
C GLY A 134 2.07 13.63 -7.14
N THR A 135 0.89 13.76 -6.56
CA THR A 135 0.11 12.64 -5.97
C THR A 135 -0.15 11.51 -6.98
N HIS A 136 -0.26 11.86 -8.25
CA HIS A 136 -0.33 10.90 -9.37
C HIS A 136 1.00 10.95 -10.12
N PRO A 137 1.97 10.07 -9.79
CA PRO A 137 3.32 10.18 -10.31
C PRO A 137 3.38 10.12 -11.83
N LYS A 138 4.33 10.87 -12.40
CA LYS A 138 4.71 10.74 -13.81
C LYS A 138 5.55 9.47 -14.03
N PRO A 139 5.87 9.10 -15.28
CA PRO A 139 6.71 7.92 -15.55
C PRO A 139 8.04 7.89 -14.79
N PHE A 140 8.60 9.05 -14.45
CA PHE A 140 9.78 9.14 -13.59
C PHE A 140 9.50 8.64 -12.17
N GLY A 141 8.41 9.10 -11.54
CA GLY A 141 8.02 8.69 -10.18
C GLY A 141 7.61 7.23 -10.11
N HIS A 142 6.93 6.70 -11.12
CA HIS A 142 6.56 5.28 -11.19
C HIS A 142 7.76 4.32 -11.14
N LYS A 143 8.96 4.75 -11.58
CA LYS A 143 10.17 3.92 -11.51
C LYS A 143 10.54 3.56 -10.08
N PHE A 144 10.35 4.48 -9.14
CA PHE A 144 10.66 4.23 -7.73
C PHE A 144 9.67 3.22 -7.13
N TYR A 145 8.38 3.36 -7.43
CA TYR A 145 7.36 2.41 -7.00
C TYR A 145 7.62 1.02 -7.56
N ALA A 146 7.90 0.93 -8.86
CA ALA A 146 8.23 -0.33 -9.51
C ALA A 146 9.51 -0.96 -8.94
N ALA A 147 10.54 -0.16 -8.63
CA ALA A 147 11.77 -0.65 -8.04
C ALA A 147 11.56 -1.20 -6.62
N ALA A 148 10.76 -0.52 -5.80
CA ALA A 148 10.45 -0.98 -4.44
C ALA A 148 9.63 -2.30 -4.44
N ILE A 149 8.66 -2.42 -5.33
CA ILE A 149 7.89 -3.67 -5.52
C ILE A 149 8.80 -4.78 -6.04
N GLY A 150 9.66 -4.49 -7.00
CA GLY A 150 10.66 -5.43 -7.51
C GLY A 150 11.60 -5.93 -6.42
N HIS A 151 12.07 -5.03 -5.57
CA HIS A 151 12.92 -5.38 -4.43
C HIS A 151 12.21 -6.33 -3.45
N LEU A 152 10.94 -6.07 -3.12
CA LEU A 152 10.14 -6.97 -2.29
C LEU A 152 10.12 -8.39 -2.90
N PHE A 153 9.83 -8.51 -4.18
CA PHE A 153 9.79 -9.82 -4.84
C PHE A 153 11.15 -10.50 -4.87
N ASP A 154 12.23 -9.74 -5.08
CA ASP A 154 13.59 -10.29 -5.04
C ASP A 154 13.93 -10.86 -3.65
N GLU A 155 13.54 -10.17 -2.58
CA GLU A 155 13.76 -10.64 -1.21
C GLU A 155 12.89 -11.86 -0.88
N MET A 156 11.62 -11.86 -1.26
CA MET A 156 10.73 -13.01 -1.10
C MET A 156 11.27 -14.24 -1.87
N TRP A 157 11.78 -14.05 -3.09
CA TRP A 157 12.36 -15.13 -3.88
C TRP A 157 13.62 -15.74 -3.25
N LYS A 158 14.38 -14.95 -2.49
CA LYS A 158 15.53 -15.43 -1.71
C LYS A 158 15.13 -16.18 -0.45
N GLY A 159 13.84 -16.29 -0.14
CA GLY A 159 13.32 -16.91 1.09
C GLY A 159 13.45 -16.04 2.33
N VAL A 160 13.71 -14.75 2.17
CA VAL A 160 13.65 -13.79 3.27
C VAL A 160 12.21 -13.30 3.39
N SER A 161 11.53 -13.71 4.46
CA SER A 161 10.19 -13.20 4.75
C SER A 161 10.29 -11.76 5.25
N PRO A 162 9.66 -10.78 4.57
CA PRO A 162 9.68 -9.39 5.05
C PRO A 162 8.96 -9.19 6.39
N ALA A 163 8.04 -10.08 6.72
CA ALA A 163 7.26 -10.04 7.97
C ALA A 163 8.01 -10.58 9.22
N GLY A 164 9.28 -10.93 9.09
CA GLY A 164 10.03 -11.64 10.13
C GLY A 164 10.95 -10.80 11.02
N THR A 165 11.03 -9.49 10.83
CA THR A 165 11.99 -8.65 11.57
C THR A 165 11.31 -7.51 12.33
N ILE A 166 10.43 -7.86 13.26
CA ILE A 166 10.30 -7.05 14.47
C ILE A 166 10.96 -7.86 15.56
N GLU A 167 12.29 -7.76 15.69
CA GLU A 167 12.94 -8.07 16.94
C GLU A 167 12.45 -7.07 17.99
N ALA A 168 11.96 -7.64 19.10
CA ALA A 168 11.48 -6.93 20.27
C ALA A 168 12.59 -6.07 20.94
#